data_5a36a8cca4446f384f783d347eaf7f01
#
_entry.id   5a36a8cca4446f384f783d347eaf7f01
#
_cell.length_a   1.000
_cell.length_b   1.000
_cell.length_c   1.000
_cell.angle_alpha   90.00
_cell.angle_beta   90.00
_cell.angle_gamma   90.00
#
_symmetry.space_group_name_H-M   'P 1'
#
loop_
_entity.id
_entity.type
_entity.pdbx_description
1 polymer ?
#
loop_
_entity_poly.entity_id
_entity_poly.type
_entity_poly.pdbx_seq_one_letter_code
_entity_poly.pdbx_strand_id
1 'polypeptide(L)'
;MKTLYKNAKILSIEMDDSETRAEAIVVDEDKISFIGSNEEANKHIDASTRIVDCKNGSLLPGFGDAHMHIALSHKKFAVCDVCDVITDFDTQTPEEVVKIIQERLLKFASNNPNAAVVRGIGWDRFWFTGNMHGLTYNFTKKDIDEVIKDRPVVLDGYDGHITLLNSKALELANIDSFDDPGNLIERDENGEPTGIIKEPVMMTPVCNAIPGYAFNEEEIKEGLRIAQEVFASKGYTYLSDCMQPELSYKLIKEMAEKDQLTVRIDGVFNCNNKTMANDLKNAVENKNTYNVKDLFKVDTVKYFVDGELAMIEPFDKEFCKANGLPEDFNYPLLWDQNDLAKSMEDVQKEGFNIHVHSMGDYATRVSIDCMEKAQKYNDKNLRNIIAHCSFVSDEDKKRMGELGIIASIQPEWQIESNESNPALTALLGKDVHKNIYPSKSLEDNNIVSAYGSDFPVYMPDALSDIQSALTRKANPKIPNYESYKHIPAEKPEECITLKQAIKNHTICVAYQFHRENITGSLKVNKSADFVLLDKDIEKVDIDKIYDINIVETVFKGKTVYRNNN
;
A
#
# COMPACT_ATOMS: atom_id res chain seq x y z
N MET A 1 -1.40 23.58 -24.40
CA MET A 1 -2.68 24.35 -24.34
C MET A 1 -2.89 24.79 -22.91
N LYS A 2 -3.15 26.09 -22.70
CA LYS A 2 -3.34 26.64 -21.35
C LYS A 2 -4.69 26.22 -20.75
N THR A 3 -4.71 26.01 -19.44
CA THR A 3 -5.95 25.81 -18.67
C THR A 3 -5.91 26.70 -17.43
N LEU A 4 -6.98 27.47 -17.23
CA LEU A 4 -7.21 28.23 -16.00
C LEU A 4 -8.22 27.47 -15.12
N TYR A 5 -7.81 27.13 -13.92
CA TYR A 5 -8.71 26.72 -12.83
C TYR A 5 -8.96 27.94 -11.96
N LYS A 6 -10.21 28.35 -11.78
CA LYS A 6 -10.61 29.54 -11.02
C LYS A 6 -11.68 29.23 -9.98
N ASN A 7 -11.90 30.14 -9.06
CA ASN A 7 -12.84 29.98 -7.96
C ASN A 7 -12.51 28.72 -7.12
N ALA A 8 -11.23 28.47 -6.90
CA ALA A 8 -10.74 27.37 -6.06
C ALA A 8 -10.42 27.86 -4.64
N LYS A 9 -10.36 26.93 -3.70
CA LYS A 9 -9.71 27.08 -2.40
C LYS A 9 -8.36 26.37 -2.48
N ILE A 10 -7.35 27.07 -2.98
CA ILE A 10 -6.02 26.49 -3.14
C ILE A 10 -5.32 26.49 -1.80
N LEU A 11 -4.87 25.30 -1.38
CA LEU A 11 -4.01 25.10 -0.22
C LEU A 11 -2.85 24.21 -0.63
N SER A 12 -1.65 24.73 -0.50
CA SER A 12 -0.40 23.99 -0.70
C SER A 12 0.58 24.30 0.41
N ILE A 13 1.26 23.28 0.89
CA ILE A 13 2.18 23.36 2.04
C ILE A 13 3.56 22.94 1.56
N GLU A 14 4.58 23.70 1.93
CA GLU A 14 5.99 23.40 1.64
C GLU A 14 6.63 22.64 2.82
N MET A 15 7.85 22.15 2.63
CA MET A 15 8.59 21.44 3.70
C MET A 15 8.87 22.31 4.92
N ASP A 16 9.05 23.61 4.73
CA ASP A 16 9.27 24.61 5.79
C ASP A 16 7.97 25.13 6.42
N ASP A 17 6.85 24.46 6.18
CA ASP A 17 5.51 24.82 6.66
C ASP A 17 4.94 26.14 6.10
N SER A 18 5.60 26.75 5.13
CA SER A 18 5.01 27.88 4.40
C SER A 18 3.82 27.42 3.57
N GLU A 19 2.77 28.26 3.52
CA GLU A 19 1.52 27.95 2.83
C GLU A 19 1.36 28.84 1.60
N THR A 20 0.89 28.23 0.52
CA THR A 20 0.33 28.95 -0.63
C THR A 20 -1.19 28.87 -0.55
N ARG A 21 -1.83 30.03 -0.43
CA ARG A 21 -3.30 30.21 -0.46
C ARG A 21 -3.66 31.10 -1.63
N ALA A 22 -4.53 30.61 -2.50
CA ALA A 22 -4.90 31.30 -3.74
C ALA A 22 -6.30 30.90 -4.20
N GLU A 23 -6.79 31.55 -5.27
CA GLU A 23 -8.12 31.32 -5.84
C GLU A 23 -8.05 30.74 -7.26
N ALA A 24 -6.90 30.88 -7.91
CA ALA A 24 -6.72 30.47 -9.28
C ALA A 24 -5.31 29.94 -9.56
N ILE A 25 -5.23 28.99 -10.48
CA ILE A 25 -4.00 28.45 -11.02
C ILE A 25 -4.09 28.37 -12.54
N VAL A 26 -3.02 28.79 -13.23
CA VAL A 26 -2.89 28.61 -14.68
C VAL A 26 -1.87 27.54 -14.96
N VAL A 27 -2.28 26.54 -15.71
CA VAL A 27 -1.44 25.45 -16.22
C VAL A 27 -1.08 25.76 -17.65
N ASP A 28 0.20 25.68 -18.00
CA ASP A 28 0.70 25.77 -19.36
C ASP A 28 1.51 24.51 -19.67
N GLU A 29 1.02 23.70 -20.60
CA GLU A 29 1.50 22.36 -20.88
C GLU A 29 1.51 21.46 -19.63
N ASP A 30 2.68 21.13 -19.07
CA ASP A 30 2.85 20.25 -17.92
C ASP A 30 3.21 21.02 -16.62
N LYS A 31 3.24 22.36 -16.66
CA LYS A 31 3.72 23.22 -15.57
C LYS A 31 2.67 24.19 -15.06
N ILE A 32 2.83 24.53 -13.79
CA ILE A 32 2.13 25.67 -13.20
C ILE A 32 2.83 26.94 -13.67
N SER A 33 2.11 27.78 -14.44
CA SER A 33 2.63 29.04 -14.96
C SER A 33 2.23 30.25 -14.12
N PHE A 34 1.13 30.14 -13.36
CA PHE A 34 0.65 31.18 -12.44
C PHE A 34 -0.15 30.54 -11.30
N ILE A 35 -0.06 31.16 -10.12
CA ILE A 35 -0.90 30.89 -8.95
C ILE A 35 -1.16 32.21 -8.22
N GLY A 36 -2.43 32.53 -7.90
CA GLY A 36 -2.79 33.79 -7.26
C GLY A 36 -4.29 34.03 -7.22
N SER A 37 -4.71 35.31 -7.27
CA SER A 37 -6.12 35.68 -7.29
C SER A 37 -6.80 35.40 -8.65
N ASN A 38 -8.13 35.30 -8.64
CA ASN A 38 -8.94 35.18 -9.89
C ASN A 38 -8.71 36.38 -10.82
N GLU A 39 -8.56 37.59 -10.27
CA GLU A 39 -8.36 38.81 -11.05
C GLU A 39 -7.02 38.80 -11.76
N GLU A 40 -5.95 38.46 -11.06
CA GLU A 40 -4.61 38.41 -11.63
C GLU A 40 -4.47 37.32 -12.67
N ALA A 41 -5.14 36.17 -12.50
CA ALA A 41 -5.10 35.05 -13.42
C ALA A 41 -5.53 35.45 -14.83
N ASN A 42 -6.44 36.43 -14.99
CA ASN A 42 -6.89 36.92 -16.29
C ASN A 42 -5.77 37.54 -17.14
N LYS A 43 -4.65 37.95 -16.54
CA LYS A 43 -3.48 38.49 -17.25
C LYS A 43 -2.59 37.40 -17.87
N HIS A 44 -2.81 36.13 -17.47
CA HIS A 44 -2.01 34.99 -17.88
C HIS A 44 -2.69 34.08 -18.91
N ILE A 45 -3.91 34.43 -19.35
CA ILE A 45 -4.73 33.65 -20.28
C ILE A 45 -4.95 34.39 -21.60
N ASP A 46 -5.39 33.66 -22.61
CA ASP A 46 -5.78 34.14 -23.94
C ASP A 46 -7.09 33.49 -24.40
N ALA A 47 -7.55 33.81 -25.61
CA ALA A 47 -8.81 33.32 -26.15
C ALA A 47 -8.84 31.79 -26.37
N SER A 48 -7.70 31.13 -26.40
CA SER A 48 -7.57 29.67 -26.55
C SER A 48 -7.52 28.93 -25.23
N THR A 49 -7.47 29.64 -24.09
CA THR A 49 -7.34 29.07 -22.78
C THR A 49 -8.63 28.38 -22.33
N ARG A 50 -8.55 27.12 -21.98
CA ARG A 50 -9.66 26.39 -21.34
C ARG A 50 -9.88 26.94 -19.93
N ILE A 51 -11.14 27.19 -19.55
CA ILE A 51 -11.50 27.65 -18.21
C ILE A 51 -12.28 26.58 -17.48
N VAL A 52 -11.85 26.26 -16.26
CA VAL A 52 -12.51 25.36 -15.31
C VAL A 52 -12.93 26.15 -14.08
N ASP A 53 -14.21 26.12 -13.76
CA ASP A 53 -14.75 26.70 -12.53
C ASP A 53 -14.72 25.64 -11.42
N CYS A 54 -13.92 25.88 -10.38
CA CYS A 54 -13.74 24.96 -9.25
C CYS A 54 -14.86 25.07 -8.21
N LYS A 55 -15.85 25.93 -8.40
CA LYS A 55 -17.05 26.09 -7.55
C LYS A 55 -16.74 26.22 -6.04
N ASN A 56 -15.64 26.84 -5.69
CA ASN A 56 -15.08 26.96 -4.33
C ASN A 56 -14.65 25.62 -3.67
N GLY A 57 -14.47 24.57 -4.42
CA GLY A 57 -13.86 23.32 -3.94
C GLY A 57 -12.37 23.50 -3.64
N SER A 58 -11.80 22.66 -2.79
CA SER A 58 -10.37 22.68 -2.52
C SER A 58 -9.59 22.18 -3.71
N LEU A 59 -8.49 22.86 -4.02
CA LEU A 59 -7.48 22.42 -4.97
C LEU A 59 -6.17 22.24 -4.20
N LEU A 60 -5.76 20.98 -4.09
CA LEU A 60 -4.59 20.54 -3.32
C LEU A 60 -3.53 19.98 -4.28
N PRO A 61 -2.24 19.90 -3.88
CA PRO A 61 -1.28 19.07 -4.61
C PRO A 61 -1.83 17.67 -4.79
N GLY A 62 -1.51 17.01 -5.89
CA GLY A 62 -1.87 15.61 -6.06
C GLY A 62 -1.31 14.76 -4.94
N PHE A 63 -2.11 13.83 -4.45
CA PHE A 63 -1.70 12.96 -3.35
C PHE A 63 -0.57 12.04 -3.79
N GLY A 64 0.27 11.68 -2.83
CA GLY A 64 1.31 10.68 -2.97
C GLY A 64 1.10 9.51 -2.02
N ASP A 65 1.63 8.36 -2.39
CA ASP A 65 1.72 7.17 -1.54
C ASP A 65 3.19 6.81 -1.31
N ALA A 66 3.62 6.87 -0.05
CA ALA A 66 5.02 6.72 0.34
C ALA A 66 5.48 5.26 0.44
N HIS A 67 4.55 4.31 0.50
CA HIS A 67 4.83 2.88 0.63
C HIS A 67 3.68 2.04 0.11
N MET A 68 3.86 1.45 -1.05
CA MET A 68 2.93 0.50 -1.65
C MET A 68 3.66 -0.50 -2.54
N HIS A 69 2.92 -1.41 -3.16
CA HIS A 69 3.45 -2.44 -4.07
C HIS A 69 2.69 -2.43 -5.40
N ILE A 70 2.71 -1.27 -6.11
CA ILE A 70 2.02 -1.13 -7.41
C ILE A 70 2.52 -2.14 -8.44
N ALA A 71 3.78 -2.54 -8.36
CA ALA A 71 4.33 -3.58 -9.23
C ALA A 71 3.63 -4.95 -9.07
N LEU A 72 2.86 -5.15 -7.98
CA LEU A 72 2.04 -6.32 -7.71
C LEU A 72 0.54 -6.11 -8.03
N SER A 73 0.16 -4.99 -8.63
CA SER A 73 -1.24 -4.63 -8.90
C SER A 73 -2.00 -5.69 -9.71
N HIS A 74 -1.31 -6.45 -10.55
CA HIS A 74 -1.92 -7.56 -11.29
C HIS A 74 -2.49 -8.64 -10.37
N LYS A 75 -1.92 -8.85 -9.17
CA LYS A 75 -2.44 -9.78 -8.16
C LYS A 75 -3.76 -9.33 -7.54
N LYS A 76 -4.13 -8.06 -7.68
CA LYS A 76 -5.40 -7.50 -7.20
C LYS A 76 -6.38 -7.23 -8.34
N PHE A 77 -5.91 -6.68 -9.45
CA PHE A 77 -6.77 -6.17 -10.52
C PHE A 77 -6.90 -7.08 -11.75
N ALA A 78 -5.96 -8.03 -11.94
CA ALA A 78 -6.04 -9.01 -13.01
C ALA A 78 -6.56 -10.39 -12.53
N VAL A 79 -7.33 -10.40 -11.44
CA VAL A 79 -7.92 -11.58 -10.82
C VAL A 79 -9.40 -11.35 -10.49
N CYS A 80 -10.14 -12.43 -10.22
CA CYS A 80 -11.50 -12.35 -9.72
C CYS A 80 -11.49 -12.04 -8.22
N ASP A 81 -11.89 -10.84 -7.84
CA ASP A 81 -12.00 -10.45 -6.44
C ASP A 81 -13.33 -10.93 -5.85
N VAL A 82 -13.27 -11.67 -4.75
CA VAL A 82 -14.42 -12.16 -3.98
C VAL A 82 -14.43 -11.68 -2.52
N CYS A 83 -13.58 -10.69 -2.17
CA CYS A 83 -13.47 -10.21 -0.78
C CYS A 83 -14.77 -9.65 -0.21
N ASP A 84 -15.65 -9.09 -1.04
CA ASP A 84 -16.88 -8.39 -0.65
C ASP A 84 -18.17 -9.17 -0.98
N VAL A 85 -18.10 -10.49 -1.10
CA VAL A 85 -19.28 -11.32 -1.39
C VAL A 85 -20.21 -11.44 -0.18
N ILE A 86 -19.68 -11.26 1.04
CA ILE A 86 -20.50 -11.18 2.25
C ILE A 86 -20.90 -9.72 2.46
N THR A 87 -22.20 -9.48 2.45
CA THR A 87 -22.78 -8.17 2.73
C THR A 87 -23.48 -8.13 4.09
N ASP A 88 -23.86 -9.28 4.61
CA ASP A 88 -24.55 -9.38 5.90
C ASP A 88 -24.43 -10.82 6.46
N PHE A 89 -23.65 -10.99 7.52
CA PHE A 89 -23.49 -12.28 8.20
C PHE A 89 -24.76 -12.79 8.87
N ASP A 90 -25.70 -11.91 9.19
CA ASP A 90 -26.93 -12.26 9.89
C ASP A 90 -28.06 -12.74 8.96
N THR A 91 -27.95 -12.50 7.66
CA THR A 91 -29.01 -12.83 6.70
C THR A 91 -28.58 -13.76 5.57
N GLN A 92 -27.31 -13.76 5.16
CA GLN A 92 -26.81 -14.62 4.09
C GLN A 92 -26.53 -16.05 4.59
N THR A 93 -26.78 -17.04 3.74
CA THR A 93 -26.38 -18.44 4.00
C THR A 93 -25.07 -18.78 3.29
N PRO A 94 -24.33 -19.80 3.76
CA PRO A 94 -23.12 -20.26 3.07
C PRO A 94 -23.35 -20.62 1.60
N GLU A 95 -24.49 -21.23 1.27
CA GLU A 95 -24.87 -21.60 -0.10
C GLU A 95 -25.07 -20.38 -1.00
N GLU A 96 -25.65 -19.30 -0.48
CA GLU A 96 -25.81 -18.05 -1.22
C GLU A 96 -24.44 -17.42 -1.49
N VAL A 97 -23.50 -17.47 -0.54
CA VAL A 97 -22.13 -17.00 -0.72
C VAL A 97 -21.40 -17.80 -1.81
N VAL A 98 -21.48 -19.13 -1.77
CA VAL A 98 -20.91 -20.00 -2.82
C VAL A 98 -21.46 -19.63 -4.20
N LYS A 99 -22.76 -19.39 -4.31
CA LYS A 99 -23.39 -18.98 -5.58
C LYS A 99 -22.85 -17.64 -6.10
N ILE A 100 -22.66 -16.67 -5.22
CA ILE A 100 -22.08 -15.37 -5.62
C ILE A 100 -20.63 -15.55 -6.09
N ILE A 101 -19.83 -16.38 -5.40
CA ILE A 101 -18.46 -16.74 -5.82
C ILE A 101 -18.47 -17.37 -7.21
N GLN A 102 -19.34 -18.37 -7.43
CA GLN A 102 -19.51 -19.05 -8.71
C GLN A 102 -19.86 -18.06 -9.84
N GLU A 103 -20.83 -17.17 -9.62
CA GLU A 103 -21.26 -16.16 -10.60
C GLU A 103 -20.10 -15.20 -10.96
N ARG A 104 -19.32 -14.74 -9.95
CA ARG A 104 -18.15 -13.88 -10.17
C ARG A 104 -17.06 -14.59 -10.97
N LEU A 105 -16.72 -15.82 -10.60
CA LEU A 105 -15.73 -16.61 -11.32
C LEU A 105 -16.14 -16.85 -12.78
N LEU A 106 -17.40 -17.19 -13.05
CA LEU A 106 -17.94 -17.33 -14.39
C LEU A 106 -17.85 -16.03 -15.20
N LYS A 107 -18.26 -14.92 -14.59
CA LYS A 107 -18.18 -13.60 -15.22
C LYS A 107 -16.74 -13.24 -15.56
N PHE A 108 -15.81 -13.44 -14.61
CA PHE A 108 -14.39 -13.21 -14.84
C PHE A 108 -13.85 -14.08 -15.96
N ALA A 109 -14.15 -15.39 -15.92
CA ALA A 109 -13.73 -16.35 -16.94
C ALA A 109 -14.26 -16.02 -18.35
N SER A 110 -15.50 -15.51 -18.43
CA SER A 110 -16.13 -15.08 -19.69
C SER A 110 -15.50 -13.80 -20.25
N ASN A 111 -15.13 -12.87 -19.38
CA ASN A 111 -14.46 -11.63 -19.77
C ASN A 111 -12.99 -11.86 -20.15
N ASN A 112 -12.39 -12.97 -19.70
CA ASN A 112 -11.00 -13.35 -19.94
C ASN A 112 -10.92 -14.73 -20.63
N PRO A 113 -11.44 -14.87 -21.87
CA PRO A 113 -11.54 -16.18 -22.54
C PRO A 113 -10.19 -16.82 -22.84
N ASN A 114 -9.13 -16.03 -22.95
CA ASN A 114 -7.77 -16.47 -23.26
C ASN A 114 -6.91 -16.70 -22.01
N ALA A 115 -7.41 -16.44 -20.81
CA ALA A 115 -6.67 -16.69 -19.57
C ALA A 115 -6.45 -18.19 -19.41
N ALA A 116 -5.19 -18.61 -19.30
CA ALA A 116 -4.83 -20.02 -19.12
C ALA A 116 -5.35 -20.57 -17.78
N VAL A 117 -5.40 -19.72 -16.76
CA VAL A 117 -5.88 -20.01 -15.40
C VAL A 117 -6.88 -18.95 -14.99
N VAL A 118 -8.01 -19.36 -14.44
CA VAL A 118 -8.94 -18.44 -13.76
C VAL A 118 -8.44 -18.25 -12.33
N ARG A 119 -7.89 -17.07 -12.05
CA ARG A 119 -7.38 -16.71 -10.72
C ARG A 119 -8.40 -15.88 -9.97
N GLY A 120 -8.59 -16.17 -8.70
CA GLY A 120 -9.40 -15.39 -7.78
C GLY A 120 -8.71 -15.18 -6.45
N ILE A 121 -9.18 -14.20 -5.69
CA ILE A 121 -8.65 -13.85 -4.36
C ILE A 121 -9.76 -13.44 -3.43
N GLY A 122 -9.59 -13.74 -2.15
CA GLY A 122 -10.32 -13.09 -1.09
C GLY A 122 -11.43 -13.90 -0.46
N TRP A 123 -11.51 -15.22 -0.70
CA TRP A 123 -12.43 -16.05 0.06
C TRP A 123 -11.85 -16.34 1.46
N ASP A 124 -12.75 -16.65 2.42
CA ASP A 124 -12.35 -17.01 3.77
C ASP A 124 -13.08 -18.29 4.20
N ARG A 125 -12.28 -19.26 4.67
CA ARG A 125 -12.81 -20.52 5.20
C ARG A 125 -13.76 -20.28 6.37
N PHE A 126 -13.53 -19.22 7.13
CA PHE A 126 -14.33 -18.82 8.26
C PHE A 126 -15.81 -18.58 7.91
N TRP A 127 -16.12 -18.18 6.68
CA TRP A 127 -17.48 -17.99 6.19
C TRP A 127 -18.31 -19.28 6.24
N PHE A 128 -17.64 -20.42 6.16
CA PHE A 128 -18.26 -21.75 6.00
C PHE A 128 -18.20 -22.60 7.28
N THR A 129 -17.73 -22.08 8.42
CA THR A 129 -17.48 -22.84 9.65
C THR A 129 -18.45 -22.50 10.79
N GLY A 130 -19.69 -22.20 10.46
CA GLY A 130 -20.76 -21.95 11.46
C GLY A 130 -20.94 -20.49 11.87
N ASN A 131 -20.22 -19.56 11.25
CA ASN A 131 -20.36 -18.12 11.55
C ASN A 131 -21.61 -17.49 10.92
N MET A 132 -22.17 -18.12 9.89
CA MET A 132 -23.41 -17.69 9.24
C MET A 132 -24.57 -18.52 9.81
N HIS A 133 -25.32 -17.96 10.76
CA HIS A 133 -26.45 -18.61 11.44
C HIS A 133 -26.14 -19.97 12.11
N GLY A 134 -24.86 -20.22 12.46
CA GLY A 134 -24.44 -21.53 12.96
C GLY A 134 -24.43 -22.62 11.89
N LEU A 135 -24.62 -22.27 10.62
CA LEU A 135 -24.57 -23.20 9.49
C LEU A 135 -23.13 -23.51 9.12
N THR A 136 -22.87 -24.74 8.75
CA THR A 136 -21.60 -25.19 8.19
C THR A 136 -21.80 -25.64 6.77
N TYR A 137 -20.84 -25.31 5.90
CA TYR A 137 -20.83 -25.73 4.51
C TYR A 137 -19.43 -26.21 4.13
N ASN A 138 -19.36 -27.30 3.38
CA ASN A 138 -18.07 -27.83 2.94
C ASN A 138 -17.72 -27.29 1.55
N PHE A 139 -17.19 -26.08 1.50
CA PHE A 139 -16.75 -25.43 0.25
C PHE A 139 -15.50 -26.10 -0.29
N THR A 140 -15.61 -26.71 -1.47
CA THR A 140 -14.58 -27.59 -2.07
C THR A 140 -14.45 -27.39 -3.57
N LYS A 141 -13.51 -28.12 -4.20
CA LYS A 141 -13.37 -28.19 -5.65
C LYS A 141 -14.69 -28.48 -6.39
N LYS A 142 -15.62 -29.23 -5.77
CA LYS A 142 -16.88 -29.63 -6.41
C LYS A 142 -17.76 -28.44 -6.72
N ASP A 143 -17.81 -27.46 -5.82
CA ASP A 143 -18.58 -26.23 -6.01
C ASP A 143 -18.04 -25.41 -7.18
N ILE A 144 -16.73 -25.36 -7.34
CA ILE A 144 -16.09 -24.66 -8.48
C ILE A 144 -16.28 -25.45 -9.78
N ASP A 145 -16.18 -26.78 -9.72
CA ASP A 145 -16.37 -27.67 -10.88
C ASP A 145 -17.80 -27.64 -11.44
N GLU A 146 -18.80 -27.23 -10.64
CA GLU A 146 -20.17 -27.04 -11.15
C GLU A 146 -20.24 -25.96 -12.24
N VAL A 147 -19.38 -24.95 -12.17
CA VAL A 147 -19.42 -23.79 -13.06
C VAL A 147 -18.23 -23.73 -14.03
N ILE A 148 -17.02 -24.18 -13.64
CA ILE A 148 -15.83 -24.16 -14.48
C ILE A 148 -15.10 -25.49 -14.39
N LYS A 149 -15.24 -26.33 -15.43
CA LYS A 149 -14.61 -27.68 -15.50
C LYS A 149 -13.44 -27.77 -16.46
N ASP A 150 -13.42 -26.93 -17.47
CA ASP A 150 -12.53 -27.00 -18.63
C ASP A 150 -11.23 -26.22 -18.46
N ARG A 151 -11.19 -25.29 -17.53
CA ARG A 151 -10.02 -24.48 -17.20
C ARG A 151 -9.62 -24.64 -15.74
N PRO A 152 -8.31 -24.58 -15.42
CA PRO A 152 -7.86 -24.56 -14.03
C PRO A 152 -8.36 -23.26 -13.33
N VAL A 153 -8.86 -23.42 -12.11
CA VAL A 153 -9.26 -22.34 -11.22
C VAL A 153 -8.39 -22.41 -9.98
N VAL A 154 -7.81 -21.27 -9.59
CA VAL A 154 -7.06 -21.07 -8.35
C VAL A 154 -7.70 -19.91 -7.63
N LEU A 155 -8.25 -20.13 -6.45
CA LEU A 155 -8.92 -19.14 -5.63
C LEU A 155 -8.19 -19.01 -4.29
N ASP A 156 -7.39 -17.94 -4.15
CA ASP A 156 -6.59 -17.69 -2.95
C ASP A 156 -7.45 -17.14 -1.81
N GLY A 157 -7.16 -17.60 -0.61
CA GLY A 157 -7.80 -17.12 0.61
C GLY A 157 -7.38 -15.68 0.95
N TYR A 158 -8.21 -14.99 1.72
CA TYR A 158 -7.98 -13.62 2.15
C TYR A 158 -6.68 -13.47 2.97
N ASP A 159 -6.41 -14.45 3.82
CA ASP A 159 -5.28 -14.46 4.75
C ASP A 159 -3.94 -14.92 4.11
N GLY A 160 -3.99 -15.42 2.87
CA GLY A 160 -2.81 -15.95 2.18
C GLY A 160 -2.33 -17.31 2.68
N HIS A 161 -3.04 -17.97 3.60
CA HIS A 161 -2.68 -19.27 4.17
C HIS A 161 -3.42 -20.46 3.56
N ILE A 162 -4.42 -20.20 2.72
CA ILE A 162 -5.18 -21.25 2.00
C ILE A 162 -5.39 -20.86 0.54
N THR A 163 -5.49 -21.88 -0.32
CA THR A 163 -5.99 -21.73 -1.69
C THR A 163 -6.92 -22.87 -2.02
N LEU A 164 -7.95 -22.60 -2.83
CA LEU A 164 -8.87 -23.61 -3.35
C LEU A 164 -8.63 -23.80 -4.86
N LEU A 165 -8.33 -25.01 -5.24
CA LEU A 165 -8.12 -25.45 -6.62
C LEU A 165 -9.31 -26.29 -7.08
N ASN A 166 -9.78 -26.07 -8.31
CA ASN A 166 -10.75 -26.96 -8.91
C ASN A 166 -10.09 -28.28 -9.40
N SER A 167 -10.89 -29.26 -9.82
CA SER A 167 -10.38 -30.56 -10.26
C SER A 167 -9.39 -30.44 -11.43
N LYS A 168 -9.60 -29.48 -12.34
CA LYS A 168 -8.68 -29.26 -13.48
C LYS A 168 -7.32 -28.71 -13.03
N ALA A 169 -7.30 -27.84 -12.04
CA ALA A 169 -6.07 -27.31 -11.47
C ALA A 169 -5.28 -28.41 -10.74
N LEU A 170 -5.94 -29.24 -9.94
CA LEU A 170 -5.33 -30.38 -9.25
C LEU A 170 -4.72 -31.39 -10.23
N GLU A 171 -5.45 -31.71 -11.32
CA GLU A 171 -4.97 -32.59 -12.40
C GLU A 171 -3.68 -32.04 -13.03
N LEU A 172 -3.71 -30.75 -13.44
CA LEU A 172 -2.58 -30.11 -14.11
C LEU A 172 -1.37 -29.91 -13.19
N ALA A 173 -1.59 -29.71 -11.90
CA ALA A 173 -0.53 -29.66 -10.90
C ALA A 173 0.08 -31.02 -10.62
N ASN A 174 -0.57 -32.15 -11.06
CA ASN A 174 -0.21 -33.50 -10.67
C ASN A 174 -0.13 -33.67 -9.14
N ILE A 175 -1.23 -33.30 -8.45
CA ILE A 175 -1.28 -33.09 -6.99
C ILE A 175 -0.77 -34.28 -6.18
N ASP A 176 -0.96 -35.49 -6.67
CA ASP A 176 -0.53 -36.73 -5.99
C ASP A 176 0.99 -36.99 -6.08
N SER A 177 1.73 -36.14 -6.83
CA SER A 177 3.20 -36.21 -6.88
C SER A 177 3.89 -35.44 -5.75
N PHE A 178 3.14 -34.66 -4.99
CA PHE A 178 3.70 -33.85 -3.89
C PHE A 178 3.81 -34.68 -2.61
N ASP A 179 5.00 -34.65 -1.99
CA ASP A 179 5.19 -35.18 -0.65
C ASP A 179 4.55 -34.21 0.37
N ASP A 180 3.64 -34.72 1.19
CA ASP A 180 2.84 -33.93 2.12
C ASP A 180 2.89 -34.47 3.57
N PRO A 181 4.07 -34.42 4.22
CA PRO A 181 4.22 -34.91 5.60
C PRO A 181 3.43 -34.07 6.63
N GLY A 182 3.02 -32.86 6.25
CA GLY A 182 2.27 -31.93 7.10
C GLY A 182 0.76 -31.98 6.95
N ASN A 183 0.23 -32.85 6.07
CA ASN A 183 -1.19 -32.89 5.69
C ASN A 183 -1.73 -31.52 5.25
N LEU A 184 -0.95 -30.80 4.47
CA LEU A 184 -1.28 -29.46 3.96
C LEU A 184 -2.20 -29.54 2.72
N ILE A 185 -2.23 -30.68 2.04
CA ILE A 185 -3.21 -31.00 0.98
C ILE A 185 -4.41 -31.65 1.67
N GLU A 186 -5.51 -30.90 1.77
CA GLU A 186 -6.70 -31.40 2.44
C GLU A 186 -7.39 -32.51 1.63
N ARG A 187 -7.68 -33.63 2.30
CA ARG A 187 -8.31 -34.81 1.69
C ARG A 187 -9.61 -35.15 2.41
N ASP A 188 -10.56 -35.70 1.66
CA ASP A 188 -11.81 -36.21 2.21
C ASP A 188 -11.63 -37.61 2.87
N GLU A 189 -12.71 -38.19 3.39
CA GLU A 189 -12.74 -39.48 4.06
C GLU A 189 -12.28 -40.67 3.17
N ASN A 190 -12.32 -40.48 1.84
CA ASN A 190 -11.87 -41.48 0.86
C ASN A 190 -10.40 -41.25 0.45
N GLY A 191 -9.73 -40.24 0.99
CA GLY A 191 -8.38 -39.84 0.65
C GLY A 191 -8.26 -38.95 -0.59
N GLU A 192 -9.38 -38.52 -1.19
CA GLU A 192 -9.39 -37.65 -2.37
C GLU A 192 -9.14 -36.19 -1.99
N PRO A 193 -8.29 -35.45 -2.74
CA PRO A 193 -8.09 -34.03 -2.48
C PRO A 193 -9.39 -33.23 -2.56
N THR A 194 -9.69 -32.43 -1.53
CA THR A 194 -10.87 -31.55 -1.50
C THR A 194 -10.73 -30.33 -2.41
N GLY A 195 -9.53 -29.99 -2.81
CA GLY A 195 -9.15 -28.78 -3.53
C GLY A 195 -8.42 -27.77 -2.63
N ILE A 196 -8.55 -27.87 -1.32
CA ILE A 196 -7.92 -26.95 -0.36
C ILE A 196 -6.46 -27.35 -0.15
N ILE A 197 -5.57 -26.39 -0.40
CA ILE A 197 -4.14 -26.46 -0.10
C ILE A 197 -3.83 -25.41 0.96
N LYS A 198 -3.07 -25.78 1.97
CA LYS A 198 -2.76 -24.95 3.13
C LYS A 198 -1.29 -24.53 3.10
N GLU A 199 -1.02 -23.39 3.68
CA GLU A 199 0.27 -22.78 3.90
C GLU A 199 1.10 -22.50 2.62
N PRO A 200 1.72 -21.34 2.54
CA PRO A 200 2.51 -20.94 1.37
C PRO A 200 3.60 -21.93 0.97
N VAL A 201 4.14 -22.70 1.93
CA VAL A 201 5.16 -23.72 1.68
C VAL A 201 4.65 -24.83 0.75
N MET A 202 3.35 -25.15 0.78
CA MET A 202 2.71 -26.11 -0.11
C MET A 202 1.96 -25.43 -1.26
N MET A 203 1.28 -24.33 -1.01
CA MET A 203 0.53 -23.57 -2.02
C MET A 203 1.42 -23.15 -3.18
N THR A 204 2.58 -22.57 -2.90
CA THR A 204 3.49 -22.04 -3.92
C THR A 204 3.97 -23.11 -4.91
N PRO A 205 4.55 -24.25 -4.48
CA PRO A 205 4.98 -25.27 -5.44
C PRO A 205 3.81 -25.91 -6.19
N VAL A 206 2.67 -26.14 -5.56
CA VAL A 206 1.48 -26.70 -6.20
C VAL A 206 0.94 -25.77 -7.29
N CYS A 207 0.73 -24.49 -6.97
CA CYS A 207 0.23 -23.52 -7.95
C CYS A 207 1.23 -23.31 -9.10
N ASN A 208 2.52 -23.24 -8.82
CA ASN A 208 3.56 -23.09 -9.85
C ASN A 208 3.66 -24.31 -10.80
N ALA A 209 3.20 -25.48 -10.38
CA ALA A 209 3.13 -26.64 -11.24
C ALA A 209 1.99 -26.57 -12.27
N ILE A 210 1.01 -25.68 -12.08
CA ILE A 210 -0.10 -25.50 -13.02
C ILE A 210 0.40 -24.70 -14.25
N PRO A 211 0.35 -25.26 -15.47
CA PRO A 211 0.77 -24.55 -16.67
C PRO A 211 -0.01 -23.24 -16.87
N GLY A 212 0.72 -22.15 -17.03
CA GLY A 212 0.14 -20.81 -17.21
C GLY A 212 -0.34 -20.12 -15.91
N TYR A 213 0.03 -20.66 -14.73
CA TYR A 213 -0.29 -19.99 -13.46
C TYR A 213 0.48 -18.68 -13.25
N ALA A 214 1.74 -18.61 -13.66
CA ALA A 214 2.48 -17.35 -13.61
C ALA A 214 1.78 -16.28 -14.48
N PHE A 215 1.70 -15.07 -13.98
CA PHE A 215 1.16 -13.94 -14.75
C PHE A 215 2.06 -13.65 -15.96
N ASN A 216 1.44 -13.46 -17.11
CA ASN A 216 2.14 -13.03 -18.32
C ASN A 216 2.25 -11.49 -18.40
N GLU A 217 3.05 -10.96 -19.35
CA GLU A 217 3.29 -9.53 -19.50
C GLU A 217 2.01 -8.71 -19.73
N GLU A 218 1.03 -9.25 -20.45
CA GLU A 218 -0.23 -8.55 -20.74
C GLU A 218 -1.13 -8.46 -19.49
N GLU A 219 -1.17 -9.52 -18.68
CA GLU A 219 -1.90 -9.52 -17.40
C GLU A 219 -1.28 -8.52 -16.41
N ILE A 220 0.06 -8.44 -16.37
CA ILE A 220 0.76 -7.48 -15.51
C ILE A 220 0.50 -6.05 -15.99
N LYS A 221 0.58 -5.78 -17.30
CA LYS A 221 0.28 -4.46 -17.88
C LYS A 221 -1.17 -4.03 -17.62
N GLU A 222 -2.11 -4.97 -17.76
CA GLU A 222 -3.52 -4.69 -17.48
C GLU A 222 -3.74 -4.36 -15.99
N GLY A 223 -3.12 -5.10 -15.08
CA GLY A 223 -3.14 -4.78 -13.65
C GLY A 223 -2.58 -3.38 -13.36
N LEU A 224 -1.45 -3.01 -13.98
CA LEU A 224 -0.85 -1.68 -13.86
C LEU A 224 -1.75 -0.59 -14.45
N ARG A 225 -2.42 -0.86 -15.59
CA ARG A 225 -3.35 0.09 -16.22
C ARG A 225 -4.55 0.37 -15.31
N ILE A 226 -5.18 -0.68 -14.79
CA ILE A 226 -6.33 -0.55 -13.88
C ILE A 226 -5.91 0.15 -12.58
N ALA A 227 -4.75 -0.20 -12.01
CA ALA A 227 -4.23 0.45 -10.81
C ALA A 227 -4.10 1.96 -10.99
N GLN A 228 -3.54 2.41 -12.12
CA GLN A 228 -3.41 3.84 -12.41
C GLN A 228 -4.78 4.55 -12.49
N GLU A 229 -5.78 3.93 -13.11
CA GLU A 229 -7.15 4.49 -13.19
C GLU A 229 -7.80 4.58 -11.81
N VAL A 230 -7.67 3.53 -10.99
CA VAL A 230 -8.19 3.50 -9.62
C VAL A 230 -7.51 4.57 -8.78
N PHE A 231 -6.18 4.65 -8.80
CA PHE A 231 -5.45 5.62 -7.97
C PHE A 231 -5.65 7.07 -8.45
N ALA A 232 -5.77 7.29 -9.76
CA ALA A 232 -6.15 8.59 -10.28
C ALA A 232 -7.56 9.01 -9.78
N SER A 233 -8.51 8.07 -9.67
CA SER A 233 -9.85 8.35 -9.12
C SER A 233 -9.83 8.73 -7.63
N LYS A 234 -8.74 8.42 -6.94
CA LYS A 234 -8.47 8.75 -5.53
C LYS A 234 -7.52 9.95 -5.36
N GLY A 235 -7.14 10.62 -6.45
CA GLY A 235 -6.34 11.85 -6.42
C GLY A 235 -4.83 11.64 -6.41
N TYR A 236 -4.34 10.40 -6.57
CA TYR A 236 -2.91 10.11 -6.53
C TYR A 236 -2.22 10.49 -7.85
N THR A 237 -1.06 11.14 -7.73
CA THR A 237 -0.19 11.55 -8.84
C THR A 237 1.25 11.07 -8.68
N TYR A 238 1.56 10.48 -7.51
CA TYR A 238 2.89 10.01 -7.17
C TYR A 238 2.82 8.76 -6.26
N LEU A 239 3.58 7.71 -6.59
CA LEU A 239 3.58 6.44 -5.90
C LEU A 239 5.02 5.96 -5.64
N SER A 240 5.21 5.30 -4.50
CA SER A 240 6.47 4.67 -4.12
C SER A 240 6.28 3.16 -4.07
N ASP A 241 6.81 2.45 -5.06
CA ASP A 241 6.81 0.98 -5.08
C ASP A 241 7.92 0.42 -4.21
N CYS A 242 7.58 -0.32 -3.17
CA CYS A 242 8.52 -0.82 -2.17
C CYS A 242 8.86 -2.31 -2.30
N MET A 243 8.66 -2.88 -3.49
CA MET A 243 9.07 -4.24 -3.81
C MET A 243 9.39 -4.35 -5.31
N GLN A 244 10.55 -4.94 -5.64
CA GLN A 244 11.03 -5.10 -7.01
C GLN A 244 10.70 -6.51 -7.59
N PRO A 245 9.56 -6.73 -8.24
CA PRO A 245 9.40 -7.85 -9.17
C PRO A 245 10.04 -7.46 -10.51
N GLU A 246 11.08 -8.16 -10.92
CA GLU A 246 11.92 -7.79 -12.09
C GLU A 246 11.09 -7.56 -13.36
N LEU A 247 10.17 -8.47 -13.66
CA LEU A 247 9.32 -8.35 -14.84
C LEU A 247 8.42 -7.12 -14.78
N SER A 248 7.79 -6.83 -13.63
CA SER A 248 6.94 -5.64 -13.49
C SER A 248 7.73 -4.35 -13.68
N TYR A 249 8.95 -4.27 -13.17
CA TYR A 249 9.80 -3.08 -13.35
C TYR A 249 10.22 -2.88 -14.80
N LYS A 250 10.50 -3.95 -15.53
CA LYS A 250 10.74 -3.88 -16.98
C LYS A 250 9.51 -3.30 -17.69
N LEU A 251 8.32 -3.74 -17.33
CA LEU A 251 7.07 -3.27 -17.95
C LEU A 251 6.73 -1.82 -17.56
N ILE A 252 6.92 -1.45 -16.29
CA ILE A 252 6.76 -0.04 -15.83
C ILE A 252 7.73 0.87 -16.61
N LYS A 253 8.99 0.44 -16.80
CA LYS A 253 9.97 1.16 -17.63
C LYS A 253 9.47 1.36 -19.07
N GLU A 254 9.01 0.30 -19.72
CA GLU A 254 8.45 0.38 -21.08
C GLU A 254 7.24 1.34 -21.16
N MET A 255 6.35 1.30 -20.18
CA MET A 255 5.21 2.22 -20.09
C MET A 255 5.67 3.67 -19.89
N ALA A 256 6.69 3.91 -19.07
CA ALA A 256 7.28 5.24 -18.86
C ALA A 256 7.95 5.79 -20.16
N GLU A 257 8.69 4.96 -20.90
CA GLU A 257 9.32 5.31 -22.17
C GLU A 257 8.28 5.71 -23.23
N LYS A 258 7.11 5.06 -23.22
CA LYS A 258 5.99 5.28 -24.14
C LYS A 258 5.00 6.36 -23.67
N ASP A 259 5.30 7.08 -22.59
CA ASP A 259 4.39 8.08 -21.96
C ASP A 259 2.99 7.52 -21.60
N GLN A 260 2.95 6.25 -21.19
CA GLN A 260 1.73 5.54 -20.80
C GLN A 260 1.46 5.58 -19.28
N LEU A 261 2.40 6.14 -18.49
CA LEU A 261 2.17 6.36 -17.07
C LEU A 261 1.38 7.66 -16.84
N THR A 262 0.36 7.54 -16.02
CA THR A 262 -0.50 8.66 -15.56
C THR A 262 -0.19 9.06 -14.11
N VAL A 263 0.92 8.55 -13.57
CA VAL A 263 1.40 8.77 -12.21
C VAL A 263 2.93 8.62 -12.23
N ARG A 264 3.64 9.32 -11.33
CA ARG A 264 5.07 9.04 -11.11
C ARG A 264 5.25 7.83 -10.22
N ILE A 265 6.26 7.04 -10.49
CA ILE A 265 6.63 5.88 -9.68
C ILE A 265 8.11 5.99 -9.31
N ASP A 266 8.42 5.94 -8.03
CA ASP A 266 9.77 5.65 -7.54
C ASP A 266 9.79 4.26 -6.95
N GLY A 267 10.76 3.45 -7.35
CA GLY A 267 10.89 2.06 -6.94
C GLY A 267 12.15 1.81 -6.11
N VAL A 268 12.30 0.56 -5.69
CA VAL A 268 13.42 0.11 -4.88
C VAL A 268 14.15 -1.08 -5.50
N PHE A 269 15.41 -1.30 -5.15
CA PHE A 269 16.10 -2.59 -5.31
C PHE A 269 15.98 -3.37 -4.00
N ASN A 270 15.59 -4.65 -4.07
CA ASN A 270 15.56 -5.49 -2.88
C ASN A 270 16.98 -5.90 -2.47
N CYS A 271 17.23 -5.95 -1.16
CA CYS A 271 18.45 -6.52 -0.60
C CYS A 271 18.11 -7.54 0.48
N ASN A 272 18.63 -8.76 0.32
CA ASN A 272 18.37 -9.87 1.21
C ASN A 272 19.65 -10.33 1.90
N ASN A 273 19.53 -10.83 3.13
CA ASN A 273 20.66 -11.25 3.97
C ASN A 273 21.57 -12.32 3.30
N LYS A 274 20.99 -13.22 2.51
CA LYS A 274 21.75 -14.31 1.84
C LYS A 274 22.40 -13.89 0.53
N THR A 275 21.95 -12.81 -0.08
CA THR A 275 22.33 -12.38 -1.44
C THR A 275 22.87 -10.95 -1.52
N MET A 276 23.08 -10.29 -0.36
CA MET A 276 23.36 -8.85 -0.26
C MET A 276 24.43 -8.32 -1.21
N ALA A 277 25.52 -9.07 -1.42
CA ALA A 277 26.60 -8.64 -2.34
C ALA A 277 26.18 -8.67 -3.81
N ASN A 278 25.39 -9.69 -4.19
CA ASN A 278 24.84 -9.79 -5.54
C ASN A 278 23.72 -8.76 -5.76
N ASP A 279 22.89 -8.52 -4.74
CA ASP A 279 21.79 -7.56 -4.79
C ASP A 279 22.34 -6.13 -4.95
N LEU A 280 23.38 -5.76 -4.19
CA LEU A 280 24.07 -4.48 -4.35
C LEU A 280 24.70 -4.34 -5.74
N LYS A 281 25.38 -5.38 -6.22
CA LYS A 281 25.95 -5.38 -7.57
C LYS A 281 24.87 -5.15 -8.61
N ASN A 282 23.74 -5.88 -8.52
CA ASN A 282 22.59 -5.70 -9.41
C ASN A 282 22.04 -4.27 -9.34
N ALA A 283 21.90 -3.70 -8.14
CA ALA A 283 21.43 -2.33 -7.96
C ALA A 283 22.35 -1.31 -8.64
N VAL A 284 23.67 -1.45 -8.48
CA VAL A 284 24.68 -0.58 -9.10
C VAL A 284 24.64 -0.68 -10.63
N GLU A 285 24.60 -1.90 -11.16
CA GLU A 285 24.56 -2.15 -12.61
C GLU A 285 23.26 -1.60 -13.25
N ASN A 286 22.15 -1.63 -12.53
CA ASN A 286 20.83 -1.23 -13.05
C ASN A 286 20.35 0.15 -12.58
N LYS A 287 21.11 0.90 -11.80
CA LYS A 287 20.73 2.22 -11.27
C LYS A 287 20.18 3.17 -12.35
N ASN A 288 20.83 3.23 -13.51
CA ASN A 288 20.42 4.08 -14.61
C ASN A 288 19.40 3.43 -15.56
N THR A 289 19.22 2.11 -15.47
CA THR A 289 18.31 1.35 -16.33
C THR A 289 16.86 1.76 -16.13
N TYR A 290 16.48 2.04 -14.89
CA TYR A 290 15.11 2.40 -14.48
C TYR A 290 14.91 3.91 -14.31
N ASN A 291 15.88 4.75 -14.74
CA ASN A 291 15.74 6.19 -14.66
C ASN A 291 15.16 6.73 -15.99
N VAL A 292 13.83 6.80 -16.08
CA VAL A 292 13.10 7.19 -17.29
C VAL A 292 12.37 8.51 -17.06
N LYS A 293 12.90 9.59 -17.66
CA LYS A 293 12.35 10.95 -17.56
C LYS A 293 12.18 11.33 -16.08
N ASP A 294 11.05 11.99 -15.74
CA ASP A 294 10.59 12.23 -14.37
C ASP A 294 9.47 11.25 -13.95
N LEU A 295 9.28 10.15 -14.71
CA LEU A 295 8.16 9.22 -14.55
C LEU A 295 8.51 7.99 -13.74
N PHE A 296 9.67 7.38 -13.95
CA PHE A 296 10.09 6.18 -13.23
C PHE A 296 11.55 6.28 -12.83
N LYS A 297 11.85 6.02 -11.55
CA LYS A 297 13.21 6.08 -11.00
C LYS A 297 13.39 5.02 -9.91
N VAL A 298 14.58 4.43 -9.85
CA VAL A 298 14.97 3.47 -8.81
C VAL A 298 16.35 3.82 -8.27
N ASP A 299 16.40 4.45 -7.09
CA ASP A 299 17.64 4.88 -6.42
C ASP A 299 17.65 4.58 -4.92
N THR A 300 16.83 3.64 -4.49
CA THR A 300 16.64 3.24 -3.10
C THR A 300 16.82 1.74 -2.98
N VAL A 301 17.41 1.28 -1.86
CA VAL A 301 17.53 -0.15 -1.54
C VAL A 301 16.61 -0.49 -0.38
N LYS A 302 15.77 -1.51 -0.57
CA LYS A 302 14.79 -2.02 0.41
C LYS A 302 15.35 -3.18 1.21
N TYR A 303 15.12 -3.11 2.51
CA TYR A 303 15.43 -4.15 3.49
C TYR A 303 14.17 -4.58 4.23
N PHE A 304 14.07 -5.86 4.56
CA PHE A 304 13.15 -6.38 5.56
C PHE A 304 13.98 -6.80 6.76
N VAL A 305 13.89 -6.04 7.86
CA VAL A 305 14.70 -6.29 9.08
C VAL A 305 13.99 -7.25 10.01
N ASP A 306 12.67 -7.16 10.12
CA ASP A 306 11.79 -8.19 10.67
C ASP A 306 10.74 -8.61 9.63
N GLY A 307 10.11 -9.77 9.89
CA GLY A 307 8.99 -10.24 9.08
C GLY A 307 7.66 -9.89 9.74
N GLU A 308 7.68 -9.82 11.08
CA GLU A 308 6.56 -9.46 11.94
C GLU A 308 7.07 -8.56 13.08
N LEU A 309 6.80 -8.90 14.33
CA LEU A 309 7.08 -8.06 15.48
C LEU A 309 8.35 -8.51 16.23
N ALA A 310 9.55 -8.11 15.79
CA ALA A 310 10.76 -8.28 16.59
C ALA A 310 10.82 -7.20 17.67
N MET A 311 10.46 -7.57 18.91
CA MET A 311 10.31 -6.65 20.04
C MET A 311 11.54 -6.67 20.95
N ILE A 312 11.78 -5.58 21.70
CA ILE A 312 12.82 -5.55 22.74
C ILE A 312 12.44 -6.47 23.90
N GLU A 313 11.18 -6.36 24.35
CA GLU A 313 10.66 -7.24 25.41
C GLU A 313 10.04 -8.50 24.78
N PRO A 314 10.18 -9.67 25.42
CA PRO A 314 9.51 -10.89 24.99
C PRO A 314 7.99 -10.75 24.97
N PHE A 315 7.33 -11.63 24.25
CA PHE A 315 5.87 -11.69 24.22
C PHE A 315 5.28 -12.05 25.59
N ASP A 316 3.98 -11.79 25.73
CA ASP A 316 3.25 -12.09 26.96
C ASP A 316 3.38 -13.57 27.35
N LYS A 317 3.77 -13.84 28.60
CA LYS A 317 4.05 -15.19 29.09
C LYS A 317 2.86 -16.13 29.06
N GLU A 318 1.65 -15.60 29.34
CA GLU A 318 0.43 -16.41 29.28
C GLU A 318 0.08 -16.77 27.84
N PHE A 319 0.28 -15.82 26.90
CA PHE A 319 0.17 -16.10 25.47
C PHE A 319 1.17 -17.18 25.03
N CYS A 320 2.43 -17.04 25.36
CA CYS A 320 3.47 -18.03 25.04
C CYS A 320 3.11 -19.42 25.58
N LYS A 321 2.72 -19.50 26.82
CA LYS A 321 2.30 -20.75 27.48
C LYS A 321 1.07 -21.37 26.80
N ALA A 322 0.04 -20.57 26.48
CA ALA A 322 -1.17 -21.04 25.83
C ALA A 322 -0.91 -21.60 24.42
N ASN A 323 0.14 -21.10 23.74
CA ASN A 323 0.53 -21.51 22.38
C ASN A 323 1.72 -22.49 22.36
N GLY A 324 2.19 -22.98 23.50
CA GLY A 324 3.30 -23.94 23.58
C GLY A 324 4.65 -23.33 23.18
N LEU A 325 4.80 -22.02 23.29
CA LEU A 325 6.03 -21.27 23.00
C LEU A 325 6.93 -21.16 24.26
N PRO A 326 8.24 -20.94 24.12
CA PRO A 326 9.10 -20.57 25.24
C PRO A 326 8.60 -19.30 25.96
N GLU A 327 8.83 -19.18 27.28
CA GLU A 327 8.39 -18.01 28.06
C GLU A 327 9.07 -16.69 27.64
N ASP A 328 10.21 -16.78 26.99
CA ASP A 328 11.02 -15.68 26.45
C ASP A 328 10.94 -15.58 24.92
N PHE A 329 9.89 -16.14 24.33
CA PHE A 329 9.73 -16.14 22.88
C PHE A 329 9.60 -14.71 22.34
N ASN A 330 10.27 -14.49 21.20
CA ASN A 330 10.19 -13.28 20.41
C ASN A 330 10.46 -13.64 18.94
N TYR A 331 9.94 -12.86 18.00
CA TYR A 331 10.32 -13.05 16.60
C TYR A 331 11.77 -12.62 16.38
N PRO A 332 12.55 -13.39 15.61
CA PRO A 332 13.93 -13.04 15.29
C PRO A 332 13.99 -11.92 14.25
N LEU A 333 15.11 -11.21 14.25
CA LEU A 333 15.50 -10.40 13.10
C LEU A 333 15.81 -11.32 11.91
N LEU A 334 15.51 -10.85 10.69
CA LEU A 334 15.84 -11.55 9.44
C LEU A 334 17.32 -11.39 9.04
N TRP A 335 18.08 -10.60 9.79
CA TRP A 335 19.47 -10.23 9.53
C TRP A 335 20.35 -10.45 10.76
N ASP A 336 21.63 -10.88 10.51
CA ASP A 336 22.70 -10.58 11.46
C ASP A 336 22.96 -9.07 11.48
N GLN A 337 23.13 -8.48 12.64
CA GLN A 337 23.25 -7.02 12.78
C GLN A 337 24.53 -6.46 12.13
N ASN A 338 25.64 -7.22 12.14
CA ASN A 338 26.88 -6.78 11.51
C ASN A 338 26.77 -6.83 9.99
N ASP A 339 26.13 -7.86 9.46
CA ASP A 339 25.88 -8.00 8.03
C ASP A 339 24.93 -6.90 7.53
N LEU A 340 23.86 -6.59 8.28
CA LEU A 340 22.95 -5.50 7.99
C LEU A 340 23.68 -4.15 7.97
N ALA A 341 24.45 -3.85 9.02
CA ALA A 341 25.21 -2.61 9.10
C ALA A 341 26.21 -2.48 7.94
N LYS A 342 26.95 -3.56 7.63
CA LYS A 342 27.89 -3.59 6.50
C LYS A 342 27.19 -3.37 5.17
N SER A 343 26.04 -4.02 4.94
CA SER A 343 25.25 -3.86 3.73
C SER A 343 24.76 -2.42 3.56
N MET A 344 24.22 -1.80 4.62
CA MET A 344 23.76 -0.42 4.58
C MET A 344 24.90 0.58 4.33
N GLU A 345 26.07 0.36 4.95
CA GLU A 345 27.26 1.16 4.66
C GLU A 345 27.66 1.09 3.18
N ASP A 346 27.67 -0.11 2.60
CA ASP A 346 28.07 -0.30 1.21
C ASP A 346 27.04 0.30 0.25
N VAL A 347 25.74 0.18 0.54
CA VAL A 347 24.64 0.81 -0.21
C VAL A 347 24.78 2.35 -0.23
N GLN A 348 25.10 2.97 0.92
CA GLN A 348 25.28 4.43 0.95
C GLN A 348 26.56 4.90 0.25
N LYS A 349 27.65 4.13 0.28
CA LYS A 349 28.87 4.41 -0.54
C LYS A 349 28.54 4.50 -2.04
N GLU A 350 27.66 3.63 -2.52
CA GLU A 350 27.20 3.62 -3.92
C GLU A 350 26.15 4.71 -4.22
N GLY A 351 25.71 5.44 -3.19
CA GLY A 351 24.79 6.58 -3.33
C GLY A 351 23.35 6.18 -3.53
N PHE A 352 22.88 5.16 -2.79
CA PHE A 352 21.49 4.78 -2.70
C PHE A 352 20.88 5.23 -1.37
N ASN A 353 19.61 5.62 -1.40
CA ASN A 353 18.79 5.74 -0.20
C ASN A 353 18.55 4.35 0.41
N ILE A 354 18.18 4.32 1.69
CA ILE A 354 17.82 3.09 2.40
C ILE A 354 16.35 3.17 2.78
N HIS A 355 15.59 2.10 2.52
CA HIS A 355 14.19 1.95 2.93
C HIS A 355 14.04 0.62 3.68
N VAL A 356 13.63 0.67 4.94
CA VAL A 356 13.55 -0.50 5.82
C VAL A 356 12.11 -0.78 6.19
N HIS A 357 11.69 -2.05 6.05
CA HIS A 357 10.52 -2.59 6.75
C HIS A 357 10.90 -2.88 8.20
N SER A 358 10.18 -2.30 9.14
CA SER A 358 10.37 -2.51 10.57
C SER A 358 9.07 -2.30 11.34
N MET A 359 8.55 -3.37 11.92
CA MET A 359 7.31 -3.40 12.69
C MET A 359 7.59 -3.29 14.19
N GLY A 360 8.50 -4.13 14.71
CA GLY A 360 8.85 -4.17 16.13
C GLY A 360 9.84 -3.08 16.55
N ASP A 361 9.82 -2.73 17.84
CA ASP A 361 10.72 -1.70 18.40
C ASP A 361 12.20 -2.15 18.41
N TYR A 362 12.48 -3.45 18.52
CA TYR A 362 13.84 -3.98 18.40
C TYR A 362 14.36 -3.88 16.97
N ALA A 363 13.54 -4.25 15.99
CA ALA A 363 13.89 -4.08 14.57
C ALA A 363 14.13 -2.61 14.23
N THR A 364 13.29 -1.70 14.76
CA THR A 364 13.44 -0.26 14.60
C THR A 364 14.77 0.23 15.19
N ARG A 365 15.09 -0.15 16.41
CA ARG A 365 16.36 0.21 17.06
C ARG A 365 17.57 -0.26 16.27
N VAL A 366 17.59 -1.53 15.86
CA VAL A 366 18.69 -2.10 15.07
C VAL A 366 18.83 -1.40 13.72
N SER A 367 17.71 -1.04 13.09
CA SER A 367 17.70 -0.27 11.83
C SER A 367 18.35 1.11 12.01
N ILE A 368 17.99 1.82 13.10
CA ILE A 368 18.59 3.12 13.43
C ILE A 368 20.09 2.98 13.70
N ASP A 369 20.51 1.98 14.46
CA ASP A 369 21.93 1.71 14.75
C ASP A 369 22.76 1.47 13.48
N CYS A 370 22.18 0.74 12.52
CA CYS A 370 22.83 0.46 11.24
C CYS A 370 22.86 1.71 10.33
N MET A 371 21.76 2.47 10.28
CA MET A 371 21.69 3.72 9.52
C MET A 371 22.66 4.78 10.07
N GLU A 372 22.78 4.91 11.39
CA GLU A 372 23.73 5.81 12.04
C GLU A 372 25.18 5.47 11.65
N LYS A 373 25.55 4.19 11.62
CA LYS A 373 26.87 3.76 11.13
C LYS A 373 27.08 4.08 9.65
N ALA A 374 26.05 3.93 8.85
CA ALA A 374 26.10 4.22 7.42
C ALA A 374 26.15 5.72 7.12
N GLN A 375 25.65 6.59 8.03
CA GLN A 375 25.55 8.05 7.86
C GLN A 375 26.88 8.73 7.50
N LYS A 376 28.03 8.18 7.96
CA LYS A 376 29.37 8.67 7.60
C LYS A 376 29.69 8.65 6.11
N TYR A 377 28.92 7.90 5.32
CA TYR A 377 29.02 7.81 3.86
C TYR A 377 27.96 8.63 3.13
N ASN A 378 27.11 9.34 3.88
CA ASN A 378 26.01 10.14 3.30
C ASN A 378 26.48 11.57 2.93
N ASP A 379 27.42 11.65 2.00
CA ASP A 379 27.90 12.91 1.41
C ASP A 379 26.96 13.45 0.27
N LYS A 380 25.99 12.65 -0.14
CA LYS A 380 25.07 12.93 -1.25
C LYS A 380 23.68 13.36 -0.80
N ASN A 381 23.51 13.69 0.46
CA ASN A 381 22.22 14.02 1.07
C ASN A 381 21.18 12.89 0.86
N LEU A 382 21.59 11.63 1.06
CA LEU A 382 20.74 10.47 0.94
C LEU A 382 19.70 10.46 2.07
N ARG A 383 18.53 9.88 1.80
CA ARG A 383 17.41 9.83 2.74
C ARG A 383 17.17 8.40 3.19
N ASN A 384 17.23 8.20 4.50
CA ASN A 384 16.96 6.91 5.13
C ASN A 384 15.51 6.88 5.60
N ILE A 385 14.81 5.80 5.34
CA ILE A 385 13.38 5.64 5.58
C ILE A 385 13.16 4.38 6.42
N ILE A 386 12.37 4.50 7.49
CA ILE A 386 11.79 3.37 8.20
C ILE A 386 10.30 3.33 7.92
N ALA A 387 9.85 2.22 7.33
CA ALA A 387 8.45 1.98 7.05
C ALA A 387 7.75 1.35 8.25
N HIS A 388 6.44 1.65 8.33
CA HIS A 388 5.49 1.22 9.33
C HIS A 388 5.67 1.95 10.66
N CYS A 389 6.83 1.94 11.29
CA CYS A 389 7.07 2.61 12.58
C CYS A 389 5.96 2.30 13.60
N SER A 390 5.49 1.05 13.63
CA SER A 390 4.38 0.66 14.49
C SER A 390 4.74 0.82 15.96
N PHE A 391 5.96 0.45 16.32
CA PHE A 391 6.51 0.62 17.67
C PHE A 391 7.84 1.36 17.61
N VAL A 392 7.89 2.54 18.23
CA VAL A 392 9.10 3.37 18.30
C VAL A 392 9.25 3.93 19.72
N SER A 393 10.33 3.60 20.40
CA SER A 393 10.60 4.12 21.74
C SER A 393 10.87 5.62 21.71
N ASP A 394 10.70 6.31 22.85
CA ASP A 394 10.98 7.75 22.95
C ASP A 394 12.45 8.09 22.66
N GLU A 395 13.37 7.20 23.04
CA GLU A 395 14.80 7.32 22.72
C GLU A 395 15.04 7.23 21.22
N ASP A 396 14.41 6.25 20.55
CA ASP A 396 14.58 6.00 19.13
C ASP A 396 13.91 7.09 18.28
N LYS A 397 12.74 7.63 18.69
CA LYS A 397 12.14 8.82 18.06
C LYS A 397 13.10 10.01 18.04
N LYS A 398 13.73 10.30 19.18
CA LYS A 398 14.71 11.38 19.27
C LYS A 398 15.89 11.16 18.31
N ARG A 399 16.45 9.94 18.28
CA ARG A 399 17.56 9.58 17.38
C ARG A 399 17.17 9.68 15.92
N MET A 400 15.95 9.21 15.54
CA MET A 400 15.45 9.36 14.17
C MET A 400 15.42 10.82 13.73
N GLY A 401 14.91 11.72 14.60
CA GLY A 401 14.89 13.17 14.30
C GLY A 401 16.28 13.76 14.15
N GLU A 402 17.24 13.41 15.04
CA GLU A 402 18.63 13.88 14.99
C GLU A 402 19.37 13.38 13.74
N LEU A 403 19.06 12.16 13.28
CA LEU A 403 19.64 11.54 12.08
C LEU A 403 18.92 11.89 10.77
N GLY A 404 17.78 12.59 10.84
CA GLY A 404 16.96 12.92 9.67
C GLY A 404 16.32 11.70 8.99
N ILE A 405 16.05 10.63 9.77
CA ILE A 405 15.37 9.44 9.28
C ILE A 405 13.89 9.75 9.07
N ILE A 406 13.36 9.36 7.92
CA ILE A 406 11.96 9.57 7.53
C ILE A 406 11.12 8.40 8.03
N ALA A 407 9.93 8.67 8.57
CA ALA A 407 8.92 7.67 8.89
C ALA A 407 7.92 7.53 7.74
N SER A 408 7.81 6.35 7.14
CA SER A 408 6.77 6.04 6.15
C SER A 408 5.68 5.22 6.84
N ILE A 409 4.52 5.83 7.12
CA ILE A 409 3.50 5.27 8.00
C ILE A 409 2.14 5.12 7.31
N GLN A 410 1.31 4.22 7.85
CA GLN A 410 -0.02 3.88 7.33
C GLN A 410 -1.10 4.44 8.26
N PRO A 411 -1.79 5.54 7.87
CA PRO A 411 -2.77 6.18 8.76
C PRO A 411 -3.98 5.31 9.10
N GLU A 412 -4.41 4.44 8.20
CA GLU A 412 -5.53 3.53 8.46
C GLU A 412 -5.22 2.50 9.56
N TRP A 413 -3.95 2.13 9.77
CA TRP A 413 -3.57 1.22 10.85
C TRP A 413 -3.71 1.85 12.24
N GLN A 414 -3.73 3.18 12.32
CA GLN A 414 -3.81 3.93 13.58
C GLN A 414 -5.17 3.84 14.28
N ILE A 415 -6.18 3.26 13.62
CA ILE A 415 -7.49 2.98 14.23
C ILE A 415 -7.49 1.74 15.13
N GLU A 416 -6.42 0.96 15.12
CA GLU A 416 -6.31 -0.24 15.94
C GLU A 416 -6.34 0.09 17.44
N SER A 417 -7.00 -0.78 18.19
CA SER A 417 -7.21 -0.69 19.64
C SER A 417 -7.23 -2.06 20.29
N ASN A 418 -7.30 -2.11 21.62
CA ASN A 418 -7.49 -3.36 22.34
C ASN A 418 -8.75 -4.13 21.92
N GLU A 419 -9.79 -3.42 21.49
CA GLU A 419 -11.05 -4.03 21.06
C GLU A 419 -11.00 -4.50 19.61
N SER A 420 -10.38 -3.71 18.72
CA SER A 420 -10.28 -4.05 17.30
C SER A 420 -9.20 -5.08 16.98
N ASN A 421 -8.13 -5.14 17.80
CA ASN A 421 -7.05 -6.12 17.64
C ASN A 421 -6.75 -6.85 18.97
N PRO A 422 -7.66 -7.72 19.45
CA PRO A 422 -7.44 -8.48 20.68
C PRO A 422 -6.28 -9.47 20.57
N ALA A 423 -5.93 -9.91 19.36
CA ALA A 423 -4.80 -10.81 19.14
C ALA A 423 -3.46 -10.12 19.47
N LEU A 424 -3.27 -8.88 19.03
CA LEU A 424 -2.09 -8.10 19.38
C LEU A 424 -2.01 -7.83 20.89
N THR A 425 -3.16 -7.55 21.52
CA THR A 425 -3.26 -7.39 22.96
C THR A 425 -2.86 -8.66 23.72
N ALA A 426 -3.29 -9.82 23.24
CA ALA A 426 -2.93 -11.10 23.83
C ALA A 426 -1.44 -11.40 23.67
N LEU A 427 -0.87 -11.04 22.51
CA LEU A 427 0.53 -11.28 22.17
C LEU A 427 1.50 -10.41 23.00
N LEU A 428 1.23 -9.11 23.13
CA LEU A 428 2.13 -8.11 23.69
C LEU A 428 1.69 -7.53 25.04
N GLY A 429 0.54 -7.97 25.55
CA GLY A 429 -0.07 -7.47 26.78
C GLY A 429 -0.93 -6.20 26.60
N LYS A 430 -1.71 -5.86 27.63
CA LYS A 430 -2.70 -4.78 27.58
C LYS A 430 -2.14 -3.37 27.34
N ASP A 431 -0.88 -3.17 27.67
CA ASP A 431 -0.23 -1.86 27.54
C ASP A 431 0.36 -1.61 26.13
N VAL A 432 0.28 -2.57 25.23
CA VAL A 432 0.85 -2.48 23.87
C VAL A 432 0.32 -1.27 23.11
N HIS A 433 -0.98 -1.02 23.18
CA HIS A 433 -1.60 0.08 22.44
C HIS A 433 -1.23 1.47 22.95
N LYS A 434 -0.51 1.58 24.07
CA LYS A 434 0.03 2.86 24.55
C LYS A 434 1.21 3.37 23.71
N ASN A 435 1.90 2.48 22.99
CA ASN A 435 3.10 2.82 22.24
C ASN A 435 3.00 2.57 20.73
N ILE A 436 1.85 2.07 20.26
CA ILE A 436 1.65 1.77 18.84
C ILE A 436 1.28 3.04 18.05
N TYR A 437 1.81 3.16 16.83
CA TYR A 437 1.54 4.23 15.86
C TYR A 437 1.66 5.66 16.44
N PRO A 438 2.86 6.09 16.85
CA PRO A 438 3.08 7.36 17.56
C PRO A 438 3.18 8.56 16.61
N SER A 439 2.16 8.84 15.80
CA SER A 439 2.19 9.78 14.68
C SER A 439 2.56 11.20 15.09
N LYS A 440 1.87 11.76 16.09
CA LYS A 440 2.17 13.11 16.57
C LYS A 440 3.52 13.16 17.27
N SER A 441 3.85 12.14 18.06
CA SER A 441 5.14 12.03 18.73
C SER A 441 6.31 11.96 17.75
N LEU A 442 6.16 11.33 16.56
CA LEU A 442 7.16 11.38 15.50
C LEU A 442 7.36 12.82 15.01
N GLU A 443 6.30 13.54 14.72
CA GLU A 443 6.38 14.95 14.28
C GLU A 443 6.97 15.86 15.34
N ASP A 444 6.59 15.69 16.61
CA ASP A 444 7.12 16.47 17.75
C ASP A 444 8.64 16.26 17.93
N ASN A 445 9.21 15.18 17.40
CA ASN A 445 10.65 14.94 17.32
C ASN A 445 11.29 15.37 15.98
N ASN A 446 10.61 16.22 15.20
CA ASN A 446 11.06 16.71 13.88
C ASN A 446 11.30 15.61 12.84
N ILE A 447 10.64 14.47 12.96
CA ILE A 447 10.69 13.41 11.98
C ILE A 447 9.72 13.74 10.85
N VAL A 448 10.21 13.71 9.62
CA VAL A 448 9.34 13.83 8.44
C VAL A 448 8.52 12.56 8.35
N SER A 449 7.19 12.68 8.42
CA SER A 449 6.25 11.57 8.22
C SER A 449 5.70 11.62 6.81
N ALA A 450 5.80 10.53 6.05
CA ALA A 450 5.21 10.37 4.73
C ALA A 450 4.18 9.23 4.77
N TYR A 451 2.99 9.47 4.19
CA TYR A 451 1.88 8.54 4.30
C TYR A 451 1.81 7.57 3.10
N GLY A 452 1.57 6.31 3.38
CA GLY A 452 1.42 5.25 2.40
C GLY A 452 0.36 4.23 2.82
N SER A 453 -0.16 3.48 1.85
CA SER A 453 -1.25 2.52 2.06
C SER A 453 -0.77 1.10 2.36
N ASP A 454 0.46 0.79 1.97
CA ASP A 454 0.97 -0.58 1.87
C ASP A 454 0.12 -1.47 0.93
N PHE A 455 -0.48 -0.86 -0.12
CA PHE A 455 -1.25 -1.61 -1.13
C PHE A 455 -0.45 -2.84 -1.64
N PRO A 456 -1.03 -4.04 -1.73
CA PRO A 456 -2.47 -4.34 -1.68
C PRO A 456 -3.06 -4.64 -0.30
N VAL A 457 -2.31 -4.42 0.80
CA VAL A 457 -2.81 -4.62 2.18
C VAL A 457 -4.04 -3.71 2.42
N TYR A 458 -3.92 -2.43 2.08
CA TYR A 458 -5.05 -1.50 2.04
C TYR A 458 -5.16 -0.83 0.67
N MET A 459 -6.39 -0.50 0.27
CA MET A 459 -6.63 0.30 -0.94
C MET A 459 -6.32 1.76 -0.64
N PRO A 460 -5.46 2.44 -1.44
CA PRO A 460 -5.14 3.84 -1.20
C PRO A 460 -6.40 4.73 -1.21
N ASP A 461 -6.63 5.49 -0.14
CA ASP A 461 -7.67 6.53 -0.06
C ASP A 461 -7.20 7.69 0.84
N ALA A 462 -6.53 8.68 0.25
CA ALA A 462 -5.93 9.79 1.00
C ALA A 462 -6.93 10.57 1.88
N LEU A 463 -8.21 10.66 1.50
CA LEU A 463 -9.21 11.35 2.31
C LEU A 463 -9.64 10.52 3.52
N SER A 464 -9.69 9.19 3.38
CA SER A 464 -9.86 8.26 4.50
C SER A 464 -8.66 8.31 5.45
N ASP A 465 -7.45 8.26 4.91
CA ASP A 465 -6.19 8.37 5.66
C ASP A 465 -6.09 9.67 6.44
N ILE A 466 -6.40 10.81 5.79
CA ILE A 466 -6.42 12.12 6.44
C ILE A 466 -7.39 12.10 7.63
N GLN A 467 -8.61 11.58 7.45
CA GLN A 467 -9.56 11.48 8.56
C GLN A 467 -9.04 10.58 9.67
N SER A 468 -8.51 9.41 9.35
CA SER A 468 -7.94 8.48 10.33
C SER A 468 -6.81 9.14 11.14
N ALA A 469 -5.94 9.90 10.49
CA ALA A 469 -4.86 10.64 11.15
C ALA A 469 -5.35 11.76 12.09
N LEU A 470 -6.48 12.41 11.75
CA LEU A 470 -7.08 13.46 12.57
C LEU A 470 -7.91 12.92 13.75
N THR A 471 -8.48 11.72 13.61
CA THR A 471 -9.51 11.25 14.54
C THR A 471 -9.15 9.93 15.23
N ARG A 472 -8.28 9.12 14.63
CA ARG A 472 -7.98 7.72 15.02
C ARG A 472 -9.24 6.86 15.16
N LYS A 473 -10.26 7.16 14.35
CA LYS A 473 -11.53 6.43 14.29
C LYS A 473 -11.73 5.83 12.92
N ALA A 474 -12.36 4.66 12.89
CA ALA A 474 -12.81 4.06 11.65
C ALA A 474 -13.84 4.95 10.94
N ASN A 475 -13.84 4.93 9.62
CA ASN A 475 -14.82 5.58 8.76
C ASN A 475 -15.42 4.57 7.76
N PRO A 476 -16.56 4.86 7.11
CA PRO A 476 -17.28 3.92 6.25
C PRO A 476 -16.51 3.35 5.04
N LYS A 477 -15.33 3.89 4.72
CA LYS A 477 -14.49 3.36 3.64
C LYS A 477 -13.50 2.29 4.11
N ILE A 478 -13.31 2.17 5.42
CA ILE A 478 -12.40 1.18 6.01
C ILE A 478 -13.09 -0.19 6.02
N PRO A 479 -12.40 -1.26 5.60
CA PRO A 479 -12.94 -2.62 5.70
C PRO A 479 -13.42 -2.93 7.13
N ASN A 480 -14.52 -3.67 7.24
CA ASN A 480 -15.12 -4.04 8.52
C ASN A 480 -15.59 -2.85 9.40
N TYR A 481 -15.89 -1.70 8.80
CA TYR A 481 -16.33 -0.49 9.50
C TYR A 481 -17.45 -0.76 10.51
N GLU A 482 -18.44 -1.60 10.17
CA GLU A 482 -19.57 -1.91 11.06
C GLU A 482 -19.10 -2.50 12.40
N SER A 483 -18.02 -3.28 12.39
CA SER A 483 -17.40 -3.82 13.60
C SER A 483 -16.63 -2.77 14.40
N TYR A 484 -16.10 -1.75 13.74
CA TYR A 484 -15.19 -0.76 14.35
C TYR A 484 -15.85 0.57 14.68
N LYS A 485 -17.01 0.91 14.09
CA LYS A 485 -17.68 2.22 14.21
C LYS A 485 -18.01 2.66 15.64
N HIS A 486 -18.11 1.71 16.58
CA HIS A 486 -18.43 1.97 17.98
C HIS A 486 -17.18 2.05 18.87
N ILE A 487 -16.02 1.72 18.34
CA ILE A 487 -14.77 1.71 19.11
C ILE A 487 -14.27 3.15 19.24
N PRO A 488 -14.04 3.62 20.48
CA PRO A 488 -13.49 4.96 20.68
C PRO A 488 -12.03 5.02 20.21
N ALA A 489 -11.59 6.22 19.82
CA ALA A 489 -10.20 6.44 19.48
C ALA A 489 -9.29 6.11 20.67
N GLU A 490 -8.33 5.19 20.48
CA GLU A 490 -7.20 5.05 21.39
C GLU A 490 -6.14 6.10 21.06
N LYS A 491 -5.48 6.67 22.09
CA LYS A 491 -4.44 7.69 21.95
C LYS A 491 -4.86 8.92 21.13
N PRO A 492 -5.95 9.61 21.48
CA PRO A 492 -6.35 10.82 20.78
C PRO A 492 -5.27 11.93 20.82
N GLU A 493 -4.31 11.85 21.75
CA GLU A 493 -3.13 12.71 21.83
C GLU A 493 -2.15 12.53 20.66
N GLU A 494 -2.22 11.41 19.95
CA GLU A 494 -1.43 11.14 18.74
C GLU A 494 -2.14 11.58 17.44
N CYS A 495 -3.32 12.19 17.54
CA CYS A 495 -3.97 12.84 16.40
C CYS A 495 -3.16 14.05 15.94
N ILE A 496 -3.10 14.26 14.63
CA ILE A 496 -2.41 15.41 14.02
C ILE A 496 -3.39 16.41 13.42
N THR A 497 -2.88 17.53 12.92
CA THR A 497 -3.71 18.58 12.30
C THR A 497 -4.02 18.26 10.84
N LEU A 498 -5.11 18.82 10.29
CA LEU A 498 -5.46 18.71 8.86
C LEU A 498 -4.30 19.17 7.96
N LYS A 499 -3.67 20.29 8.30
CA LYS A 499 -2.50 20.81 7.58
C LYS A 499 -1.38 19.78 7.51
N GLN A 500 -1.06 19.17 8.64
CA GLN A 500 -0.01 18.17 8.72
C GLN A 500 -0.36 16.90 7.93
N ALA A 501 -1.61 16.43 8.01
CA ALA A 501 -2.07 15.25 7.25
C ALA A 501 -2.00 15.49 5.74
N ILE A 502 -2.40 16.67 5.24
CA ILE A 502 -2.23 17.06 3.84
C ILE A 502 -0.75 17.09 3.45
N LYS A 503 0.11 17.69 4.30
CA LYS A 503 1.55 17.75 4.09
C LYS A 503 2.15 16.33 3.95
N ASN A 504 1.75 15.43 4.82
CA ASN A 504 2.23 14.05 4.86
C ASN A 504 1.81 13.23 3.63
N HIS A 505 0.65 13.53 3.03
CA HIS A 505 0.19 12.92 1.77
C HIS A 505 0.68 13.61 0.49
N THR A 506 1.43 14.69 0.60
CA THR A 506 1.83 15.48 -0.57
C THR A 506 3.34 15.72 -0.58
N ILE A 507 3.82 16.84 -0.01
CA ILE A 507 5.23 17.21 -0.12
C ILE A 507 6.16 16.27 0.66
N CYS A 508 5.72 15.65 1.77
CA CYS A 508 6.54 14.69 2.50
C CYS A 508 6.81 13.42 1.70
N VAL A 509 5.80 12.93 0.94
CA VAL A 509 6.01 11.81 0.00
C VAL A 509 7.00 12.18 -1.09
N ALA A 510 6.84 13.37 -1.70
CA ALA A 510 7.78 13.86 -2.71
C ALA A 510 9.20 14.05 -2.13
N TYR A 511 9.29 14.54 -0.90
CA TYR A 511 10.56 14.69 -0.18
C TYR A 511 11.26 13.35 0.02
N GLN A 512 10.55 12.29 0.40
CA GLN A 512 11.12 10.97 0.65
C GLN A 512 12.05 10.48 -0.48
N PHE A 513 11.73 10.79 -1.73
CA PHE A 513 12.46 10.34 -2.93
C PHE A 513 13.07 11.48 -3.77
N HIS A 514 13.36 12.63 -3.17
CA HIS A 514 13.99 13.79 -3.84
C HIS A 514 13.18 14.36 -5.01
N ARG A 515 11.83 14.35 -4.90
CA ARG A 515 10.91 14.88 -5.91
C ARG A 515 10.27 16.23 -5.50
N GLU A 516 10.56 16.75 -4.33
CA GLU A 516 9.96 17.97 -3.78
C GLU A 516 10.18 19.21 -4.65
N ASN A 517 11.18 19.23 -5.50
CA ASN A 517 11.39 20.31 -6.47
C ASN A 517 10.56 20.14 -7.75
N ILE A 518 9.93 18.99 -7.95
CA ILE A 518 9.17 18.64 -9.16
C ILE A 518 7.67 18.64 -8.85
N THR A 519 7.27 18.02 -7.75
CA THR A 519 5.87 17.77 -7.37
C THR A 519 5.65 17.90 -5.86
N GLY A 520 4.48 17.52 -5.35
CA GLY A 520 4.14 17.50 -3.92
C GLY A 520 3.73 18.86 -3.36
N SER A 521 3.89 19.96 -4.08
CA SER A 521 3.33 21.27 -3.73
C SER A 521 3.00 22.09 -4.97
N LEU A 522 2.12 23.08 -4.82
CA LEU A 522 1.68 23.96 -5.91
C LEU A 522 2.51 25.24 -5.91
N LYS A 523 3.44 25.31 -6.85
CA LYS A 523 4.33 26.45 -7.02
C LYS A 523 4.63 26.67 -8.50
N VAL A 524 4.79 27.92 -8.90
CA VAL A 524 5.17 28.26 -10.29
C VAL A 524 6.43 27.50 -10.69
N ASN A 525 6.42 26.93 -11.87
CA ASN A 525 7.43 26.07 -12.49
C ASN A 525 7.48 24.62 -11.97
N LYS A 526 6.75 24.24 -10.92
CA LYS A 526 6.55 22.82 -10.60
C LYS A 526 5.60 22.15 -11.59
N SER A 527 5.59 20.84 -11.62
CA SER A 527 4.63 20.06 -12.39
C SER A 527 3.20 20.38 -11.99
N ALA A 528 2.32 20.47 -12.93
CA ALA A 528 0.90 20.65 -12.68
C ALA A 528 0.27 19.31 -12.28
N ASP A 529 0.54 18.89 -11.05
CA ASP A 529 0.02 17.70 -10.40
C ASP A 529 -0.86 18.12 -9.24
N PHE A 530 -2.16 17.96 -9.37
CA PHE A 530 -3.11 18.39 -8.34
C PHE A 530 -4.42 17.62 -8.39
N VAL A 531 -5.16 17.72 -7.31
CA VAL A 531 -6.50 17.19 -7.13
C VAL A 531 -7.47 18.31 -6.83
N LEU A 532 -8.64 18.28 -7.50
CA LEU A 532 -9.78 19.16 -7.23
C LEU A 532 -10.84 18.37 -6.48
N LEU A 533 -11.26 18.91 -5.33
CA LEU A 533 -12.30 18.37 -4.47
C LEU A 533 -13.63 19.11 -4.69
N ASP A 534 -14.75 18.46 -4.41
CA ASP A 534 -16.09 19.07 -4.51
C ASP A 534 -16.43 20.03 -3.34
N LYS A 535 -15.68 19.95 -2.24
CA LYS A 535 -15.89 20.74 -1.01
C LYS A 535 -14.62 21.46 -0.60
N ASP A 536 -14.78 22.53 0.20
CA ASP A 536 -13.69 23.18 0.92
C ASP A 536 -13.30 22.31 2.13
N ILE A 537 -12.19 21.58 2.03
CA ILE A 537 -11.74 20.61 3.04
C ILE A 537 -11.55 21.23 4.44
N GLU A 538 -11.21 22.51 4.50
CA GLU A 538 -11.03 23.23 5.78
C GLU A 538 -12.35 23.55 6.49
N LYS A 539 -13.51 23.38 5.79
CA LYS A 539 -14.84 23.65 6.32
C LYS A 539 -15.68 22.40 6.53
N VAL A 540 -15.21 21.25 6.07
CA VAL A 540 -15.88 19.98 6.29
C VAL A 540 -15.62 19.53 7.72
N ASP A 541 -16.63 18.93 8.35
CA ASP A 541 -16.48 18.26 9.65
C ASP A 541 -15.39 17.18 9.55
N ILE A 542 -14.47 17.14 10.52
CA ILE A 542 -13.35 16.20 10.53
C ILE A 542 -13.79 14.73 10.47
N ASP A 543 -14.97 14.39 11.02
CA ASP A 543 -15.55 13.06 10.96
C ASP A 543 -16.24 12.76 9.60
N LYS A 544 -16.14 13.67 8.60
CA LYS A 544 -16.75 13.55 7.26
C LYS A 544 -15.78 13.85 6.11
N ILE A 545 -14.50 13.92 6.38
CA ILE A 545 -13.49 14.16 5.33
C ILE A 545 -13.50 13.02 4.30
N TYR A 546 -13.69 11.78 4.73
CA TYR A 546 -13.83 10.60 3.86
C TYR A 546 -14.94 10.75 2.79
N ASP A 547 -15.98 11.57 3.05
CA ASP A 547 -17.15 11.77 2.17
C ASP A 547 -16.95 12.89 1.14
N ILE A 548 -15.79 13.50 1.09
CA ILE A 548 -15.42 14.47 0.05
C ILE A 548 -15.17 13.71 -1.26
N ASN A 549 -15.69 14.25 -2.39
CA ASN A 549 -15.48 13.64 -3.69
C ASN A 549 -14.31 14.27 -4.43
N ILE A 550 -13.51 13.41 -5.08
CA ILE A 550 -12.55 13.86 -6.08
C ILE A 550 -13.32 14.25 -7.35
N VAL A 551 -13.20 15.50 -7.76
CA VAL A 551 -13.81 16.03 -9.00
C VAL A 551 -12.90 15.81 -10.19
N GLU A 552 -11.63 16.12 -10.04
CA GLU A 552 -10.63 15.97 -11.09
C GLU A 552 -9.26 15.71 -10.50
N THR A 553 -8.51 14.79 -11.12
CA THR A 553 -7.09 14.59 -10.88
C THR A 553 -6.31 14.97 -12.11
N VAL A 554 -5.35 15.85 -11.92
CA VAL A 554 -4.48 16.35 -12.99
C VAL A 554 -3.05 15.89 -12.73
N PHE A 555 -2.45 15.27 -13.73
CA PHE A 555 -1.06 14.82 -13.73
C PHE A 555 -0.32 15.42 -14.93
N LYS A 556 0.77 16.14 -14.67
CA LYS A 556 1.55 16.84 -15.72
C LYS A 556 0.65 17.68 -16.63
N GLY A 557 -0.29 18.43 -16.03
CA GLY A 557 -1.23 19.31 -16.73
C GLY A 557 -2.33 18.59 -17.52
N LYS A 558 -2.38 17.27 -17.51
CA LYS A 558 -3.42 16.46 -18.16
C LYS A 558 -4.41 15.92 -17.16
N THR A 559 -5.71 16.02 -17.45
CA THR A 559 -6.74 15.34 -16.68
C THR A 559 -6.59 13.84 -16.85
N VAL A 560 -6.25 13.12 -15.76
CA VAL A 560 -6.12 11.66 -15.72
C VAL A 560 -7.36 10.99 -15.10
N TYR A 561 -8.15 11.76 -14.35
CA TYR A 561 -9.47 11.35 -13.85
C TYR A 561 -10.40 12.56 -13.78
N ARG A 562 -11.67 12.33 -14.13
CA ARG A 562 -12.75 13.29 -13.91
C ARG A 562 -14.03 12.57 -13.52
N ASN A 563 -14.60 13.00 -12.39
CA ASN A 563 -15.94 12.57 -12.01
C ASN A 563 -16.96 13.28 -12.91
N ASN A 564 -17.75 12.51 -13.64
CA ASN A 564 -18.79 13.01 -14.56
C ASN A 564 -20.19 13.07 -13.93
N ASN A 565 -20.30 12.80 -12.61
CA ASN A 565 -21.58 12.83 -11.88
C ASN A 565 -21.91 14.21 -11.34
#